data_e2ee3a5bf9d628790e9f3d6719cfe95a
#
_entry.id   e2ee3a5bf9d628790e9f3d6719cfe95a
#
_cell.length_a   1.000
_cell.length_b   1.000
_cell.length_c   1.000
_cell.angle_alpha   90.00
_cell.angle_beta   90.00
_cell.angle_gamma   90.00
#
_symmetry.space_group_name_H-M   'P 1'
#
loop_
_entity.id
_entity.type
_entity.pdbx_description
1 polymer ?
#
loop_
_entity_poly.entity_id
_entity_poly.type
_entity_poly.pdbx_seq_one_letter_code
_entity_poly.pdbx_strand_id
1 'polypeptide(L)'
;EKTAANVGCAVCEDVDALLALEPEYIVEAASVESVRAMAIPVLKRGVNLVILSIGAFADLDFYAQVKAAAVEGGAKVHLASGAIGGFDVLQTVTLMAQAQGLPETAGIETHTGAKGFRNTPVWAEHLLTDTEKTTVFTGNAKEAIATFPRRVNVAVATSLATTGPEITGVTMHSVPNWVGDDHRITAE
;
A
#
# COMPACT_ATOMS: atom_id res chain seq x y z
N GLU A 1 2.83 22.54 14.55
CA GLU A 1 2.82 24.00 14.88
C GLU A 1 3.86 24.79 14.10
N LYS A 2 5.17 24.48 14.24
CA LYS A 2 6.26 25.23 13.57
C LYS A 2 6.13 25.25 12.05
N THR A 3 5.77 24.12 11.41
CA THR A 3 5.58 24.04 9.96
C THR A 3 4.38 24.86 9.51
N ALA A 4 3.26 24.78 10.24
CA ALA A 4 2.06 25.55 9.93
C ALA A 4 2.30 27.07 10.03
N ALA A 5 3.05 27.51 11.04
CA ALA A 5 3.45 28.90 11.17
C ALA A 5 4.32 29.37 9.98
N ASN A 6 5.21 28.52 9.48
CA ASN A 6 6.09 28.85 8.35
C ASN A 6 5.31 28.98 7.03
N VAL A 7 4.24 28.23 6.84
CA VAL A 7 3.44 28.23 5.59
C VAL A 7 2.14 29.03 5.73
N GLY A 8 1.86 29.58 6.92
CA GLY A 8 0.70 30.41 7.16
C GLY A 8 -0.64 29.69 7.13
N CYS A 9 -0.68 28.40 7.48
CA CYS A 9 -1.91 27.62 7.53
C CYS A 9 -2.40 27.37 8.97
N ALA A 10 -3.68 27.08 9.12
CA ALA A 10 -4.28 26.68 10.39
C ALA A 10 -3.77 25.30 10.82
N VAL A 11 -3.74 25.06 12.12
CA VAL A 11 -3.52 23.74 12.72
C VAL A 11 -4.85 23.30 13.34
N CYS A 12 -5.32 22.12 12.95
CA CYS A 12 -6.46 21.47 13.57
C CYS A 12 -5.96 20.45 14.60
N GLU A 13 -6.64 20.37 15.75
CA GLU A 13 -6.25 19.47 16.83
C GLU A 13 -6.65 18.02 16.55
N ASP A 14 -7.73 17.83 15.78
CA ASP A 14 -8.28 16.53 15.43
C ASP A 14 -8.97 16.55 14.04
N VAL A 15 -9.49 15.39 13.66
CA VAL A 15 -10.18 15.20 12.38
C VAL A 15 -11.51 15.96 12.31
N ASP A 16 -12.22 16.10 13.42
CA ASP A 16 -13.49 16.82 13.44
C ASP A 16 -13.29 18.33 13.22
N ALA A 17 -12.25 18.90 13.85
CA ALA A 17 -11.85 20.29 13.60
C ALA A 17 -11.40 20.51 12.15
N LEU A 18 -10.71 19.53 11.55
CA LEU A 18 -10.34 19.57 10.13
C LEU A 18 -11.58 19.51 9.21
N LEU A 19 -12.51 18.62 9.50
CA LEU A 19 -13.76 18.47 8.74
C LEU A 19 -14.70 19.70 8.86
N ALA A 20 -14.62 20.43 9.98
CA ALA A 20 -15.35 21.67 10.16
C ALA A 20 -14.92 22.80 9.21
N LEU A 21 -13.75 22.67 8.57
CA LEU A 21 -13.28 23.57 7.50
C LEU A 21 -13.88 23.23 6.13
N GLU A 22 -14.73 22.20 6.04
CA GLU A 22 -15.39 21.75 4.81
C GLU A 22 -14.41 21.48 3.65
N PRO A 23 -13.31 20.72 3.85
CA PRO A 23 -12.37 20.45 2.79
C PRO A 23 -12.99 19.54 1.72
N GLU A 24 -12.68 19.79 0.46
CA GLU A 24 -13.03 18.87 -0.63
C GLU A 24 -12.14 17.62 -0.65
N TYR A 25 -10.87 17.78 -0.26
CA TYR A 25 -9.88 16.71 -0.17
C TYR A 25 -9.10 16.78 1.13
N ILE A 26 -8.80 15.62 1.69
CA ILE A 26 -7.82 15.45 2.77
C ILE A 26 -6.70 14.56 2.25
N VAL A 27 -5.44 14.96 2.48
CA VAL A 27 -4.25 14.18 2.17
C VAL A 27 -3.69 13.59 3.45
N GLU A 28 -3.66 12.28 3.55
CA GLU A 28 -3.03 11.58 4.66
C GLU A 28 -1.57 11.25 4.30
N ALA A 29 -0.64 11.78 5.08
CA ALA A 29 0.81 11.59 4.91
C ALA A 29 1.51 11.38 6.26
N ALA A 30 0.85 10.72 7.21
CA ALA A 30 1.34 10.58 8.58
C ALA A 30 1.68 9.12 8.93
N SER A 31 0.67 8.25 9.03
CA SER A 31 0.88 6.85 9.43
C SER A 31 -0.31 5.95 9.12
N VAL A 32 -0.07 4.63 9.18
CA VAL A 32 -1.13 3.61 9.10
C VAL A 32 -2.21 3.82 10.16
N GLU A 33 -1.82 4.20 11.36
CA GLU A 33 -2.72 4.48 12.48
C GLU A 33 -3.61 5.70 12.18
N SER A 34 -3.07 6.73 11.53
CA SER A 34 -3.84 7.90 11.09
C SER A 34 -4.90 7.50 10.07
N VAL A 35 -4.55 6.68 9.07
CA VAL A 35 -5.54 6.15 8.10
C VAL A 35 -6.65 5.41 8.82
N ARG A 36 -6.32 4.51 9.76
CA ARG A 36 -7.30 3.72 10.51
C ARG A 36 -8.25 4.60 11.33
N ALA A 37 -7.75 5.67 11.89
CA ALA A 37 -8.55 6.58 12.70
C ALA A 37 -9.49 7.46 11.86
N MET A 38 -9.02 7.95 10.70
CA MET A 38 -9.72 9.01 9.98
C MET A 38 -10.47 8.57 8.71
N ALA A 39 -10.09 7.46 8.06
CA ALA A 39 -10.59 7.16 6.73
C ALA A 39 -12.14 7.03 6.69
N ILE A 40 -12.71 6.24 7.58
CA ILE A 40 -14.16 6.00 7.60
C ILE A 40 -14.95 7.27 7.92
N PRO A 41 -14.67 8.02 9.00
CA PRO A 41 -15.44 9.24 9.30
C PRO A 41 -15.29 10.33 8.24
N VAL A 42 -14.11 10.48 7.63
CA VAL A 42 -13.88 11.45 6.54
C VAL A 42 -14.73 11.11 5.31
N LEU A 43 -14.65 9.87 4.86
CA LEU A 43 -15.37 9.42 3.67
C LEU A 43 -16.89 9.47 3.83
N LYS A 44 -17.42 9.10 5.00
CA LYS A 44 -18.86 9.21 5.31
C LYS A 44 -19.38 10.65 5.30
N ARG A 45 -18.50 11.64 5.52
CA ARG A 45 -18.81 13.06 5.38
C ARG A 45 -18.77 13.58 3.93
N GLY A 46 -18.49 12.71 2.95
CA GLY A 46 -18.41 13.07 1.53
C GLY A 46 -17.07 13.72 1.14
N VAL A 47 -16.07 13.68 2.00
CA VAL A 47 -14.75 14.27 1.74
C VAL A 47 -13.84 13.24 1.07
N ASN A 48 -13.22 13.62 -0.04
CA ASN A 48 -12.28 12.75 -0.76
C ASN A 48 -10.97 12.57 0.02
N LEU A 49 -10.41 11.39 -0.01
CA LEU A 49 -9.23 11.04 0.77
C LEU A 49 -8.08 10.55 -0.12
N VAL A 50 -6.94 11.23 -0.06
CA VAL A 50 -5.69 10.80 -0.69
C VAL A 50 -4.82 10.13 0.39
N ILE A 51 -4.43 8.88 0.19
CA ILE A 51 -3.71 8.07 1.18
C ILE A 51 -2.31 7.75 0.68
N LEU A 52 -1.30 8.13 1.48
CA LEU A 52 0.09 7.74 1.27
C LEU A 52 0.47 6.51 2.10
N SER A 53 -0.15 6.33 3.27
CA SER A 53 0.13 5.20 4.17
C SER A 53 -0.68 3.95 3.77
N ILE A 54 -0.48 3.47 2.53
CA ILE A 54 -1.23 2.36 1.90
C ILE A 54 -1.18 1.07 2.72
N GLY A 55 -0.15 0.87 3.54
CA GLY A 55 -0.03 -0.28 4.43
C GLY A 55 -1.23 -0.51 5.36
N ALA A 56 -2.08 0.50 5.58
CA ALA A 56 -3.33 0.34 6.31
C ALA A 56 -4.27 -0.69 5.66
N PHE A 57 -4.21 -0.83 4.34
CA PHE A 57 -5.03 -1.74 3.54
C PHE A 57 -4.48 -3.16 3.42
N ALA A 58 -3.38 -3.45 4.10
CA ALA A 58 -2.97 -4.83 4.37
C ALA A 58 -4.05 -5.61 5.13
N ASP A 59 -4.85 -4.91 5.93
CA ASP A 59 -6.09 -5.42 6.52
C ASP A 59 -7.22 -5.29 5.49
N LEU A 60 -7.56 -6.39 4.85
CA LEU A 60 -8.57 -6.43 3.78
C LEU A 60 -9.99 -6.16 4.30
N ASP A 61 -10.28 -6.49 5.56
CA ASP A 61 -11.56 -6.19 6.18
C ASP A 61 -11.70 -4.69 6.41
N PHE A 62 -10.63 -4.03 6.86
CA PHE A 62 -10.59 -2.58 6.97
C PHE A 62 -10.72 -1.91 5.58
N TYR A 63 -10.03 -2.43 4.56
CA TYR A 63 -10.16 -1.93 3.20
C TYR A 63 -11.60 -2.04 2.67
N ALA A 64 -12.29 -3.15 2.94
CA ALA A 64 -13.69 -3.32 2.56
C ALA A 64 -14.61 -2.29 3.26
N GLN A 65 -14.37 -2.00 4.55
CA GLN A 65 -15.10 -0.97 5.30
C GLN A 65 -14.86 0.43 4.72
N VAL A 66 -13.62 0.75 4.35
CA VAL A 66 -13.26 2.03 3.72
C VAL A 66 -13.97 2.19 2.37
N LYS A 67 -14.02 1.13 1.55
CA LYS A 67 -14.80 1.15 0.29
C LYS A 67 -16.29 1.40 0.53
N ALA A 68 -16.87 0.72 1.51
CA ALA A 68 -18.28 0.92 1.86
C ALA A 68 -18.56 2.36 2.34
N ALA A 69 -17.68 2.92 3.17
CA ALA A 69 -17.79 4.30 3.65
C ALA A 69 -17.67 5.32 2.50
N ALA A 70 -16.79 5.07 1.53
CA ALA A 70 -16.65 5.92 0.34
C ALA A 70 -17.94 5.92 -0.51
N VAL A 71 -18.54 4.75 -0.72
CA VAL A 71 -19.83 4.63 -1.43
C VAL A 71 -20.95 5.33 -0.67
N GLU A 72 -21.06 5.12 0.65
CA GLU A 72 -22.05 5.74 1.51
C GLU A 72 -21.99 7.28 1.47
N GLY A 73 -20.78 7.85 1.55
CA GLY A 73 -20.58 9.30 1.53
C GLY A 73 -20.50 9.92 0.12
N GLY A 74 -20.51 9.12 -0.95
CA GLY A 74 -20.29 9.61 -2.31
C GLY A 74 -18.87 10.16 -2.54
N ALA A 75 -17.93 9.77 -1.72
CA ALA A 75 -16.54 10.21 -1.76
C ALA A 75 -15.64 9.23 -2.50
N LYS A 76 -14.41 9.66 -2.80
CA LYS A 76 -13.38 8.84 -3.47
C LYS A 76 -12.16 8.65 -2.58
N VAL A 77 -11.57 7.47 -2.70
CA VAL A 77 -10.24 7.17 -2.13
C VAL A 77 -9.22 7.13 -3.25
N HIS A 78 -8.19 7.93 -3.13
CA HIS A 78 -7.06 7.96 -4.05
C HIS A 78 -5.84 7.36 -3.36
N LEU A 79 -5.32 6.29 -3.94
CA LEU A 79 -4.09 5.66 -3.46
C LEU A 79 -2.91 6.33 -4.15
N ALA A 80 -1.99 6.90 -3.38
CA ALA A 80 -0.75 7.43 -3.92
C ALA A 80 0.12 6.27 -4.43
N SER A 81 0.78 6.47 -5.57
CA SER A 81 1.67 5.45 -6.15
C SER A 81 2.88 5.11 -5.27
N GLY A 82 3.23 6.01 -4.35
CA GLY A 82 4.37 5.85 -3.46
C GLY A 82 5.66 5.63 -4.24
N ALA A 83 6.35 4.53 -3.94
CA ALA A 83 7.60 4.14 -4.60
C ALA A 83 7.40 3.43 -5.96
N ILE A 84 6.14 3.20 -6.39
CA ILE A 84 5.86 2.48 -7.64
C ILE A 84 5.88 3.46 -8.80
N GLY A 85 6.95 3.44 -9.60
CA GLY A 85 7.00 4.15 -10.86
C GLY A 85 6.05 3.53 -11.89
N GLY A 86 5.30 4.35 -12.63
CA GLY A 86 4.37 3.87 -13.65
C GLY A 86 3.12 3.19 -13.10
N PHE A 87 2.71 3.49 -11.88
CA PHE A 87 1.52 2.90 -11.25
C PHE A 87 0.23 3.17 -12.05
N ASP A 88 0.11 4.33 -12.65
CA ASP A 88 -0.96 4.73 -13.56
C ASP A 88 -0.98 3.88 -14.85
N VAL A 89 0.20 3.60 -15.40
CA VAL A 89 0.35 2.70 -16.56
C VAL A 89 -0.08 1.28 -16.18
N LEU A 90 0.37 0.78 -15.05
CA LEU A 90 -0.01 -0.54 -14.53
C LEU A 90 -1.53 -0.66 -14.40
N GLN A 91 -2.19 0.32 -13.76
CA GLN A 91 -3.65 0.34 -13.63
C GLN A 91 -4.34 0.39 -15.00
N THR A 92 -3.83 1.21 -15.92
CA THR A 92 -4.42 1.35 -17.26
C THR A 92 -4.37 0.04 -18.03
N VAL A 93 -3.21 -0.63 -18.04
CA VAL A 93 -3.04 -1.92 -18.73
C VAL A 93 -3.99 -2.97 -18.14
N THR A 94 -4.06 -3.06 -16.80
CA THR A 94 -4.97 -3.99 -16.12
C THR A 94 -6.42 -3.73 -16.47
N LEU A 95 -6.88 -2.48 -16.43
CA LEU A 95 -8.26 -2.12 -16.79
C LEU A 95 -8.57 -2.41 -18.26
N MET A 96 -7.62 -2.20 -19.16
CA MET A 96 -7.78 -2.54 -20.59
C MET A 96 -7.88 -4.03 -20.80
N ALA A 97 -7.09 -4.85 -20.13
CA ALA A 97 -7.18 -6.30 -20.21
C ALA A 97 -8.53 -6.80 -19.68
N GLN A 98 -8.96 -6.32 -18.52
CA GLN A 98 -10.26 -6.65 -17.94
C GLN A 98 -11.42 -6.28 -18.88
N ALA A 99 -11.39 -5.09 -19.46
CA ALA A 99 -12.44 -4.63 -20.38
C ALA A 99 -12.54 -5.49 -21.65
N GLN A 100 -11.46 -6.17 -22.04
CA GLN A 100 -11.39 -7.06 -23.18
C GLN A 100 -11.62 -8.54 -22.82
N GLY A 101 -11.82 -8.84 -21.54
CA GLY A 101 -11.96 -10.22 -21.04
C GLY A 101 -10.69 -11.05 -21.22
N LEU A 102 -9.53 -10.41 -21.31
CA LEU A 102 -8.25 -11.09 -21.41
C LEU A 102 -7.83 -11.61 -20.01
N PRO A 103 -7.20 -12.79 -19.95
CA PRO A 103 -6.57 -13.23 -18.72
C PRO A 103 -5.46 -12.25 -18.36
N GLU A 104 -5.40 -11.90 -17.08
CA GLU A 104 -4.38 -11.03 -16.56
C GLU A 104 -3.66 -11.70 -15.41
N THR A 105 -2.34 -11.54 -15.36
CA THR A 105 -1.52 -11.91 -14.24
C THR A 105 -0.70 -10.71 -13.79
N ALA A 106 -0.57 -10.54 -12.50
CA ALA A 106 0.32 -9.56 -11.93
C ALA A 106 1.29 -10.22 -10.97
N GLY A 107 2.54 -9.80 -11.00
CA GLY A 107 3.58 -10.34 -10.17
C GLY A 107 4.50 -9.26 -9.62
N ILE A 108 5.03 -9.51 -8.42
CA ILE A 108 5.98 -8.65 -7.74
C ILE A 108 7.19 -9.49 -7.36
N GLU A 109 8.34 -9.08 -7.84
CA GLU A 109 9.62 -9.63 -7.38
C GLU A 109 10.31 -8.56 -6.53
N THR A 110 10.63 -8.90 -5.28
CA THR A 110 11.30 -7.99 -4.33
C THR A 110 12.70 -8.49 -4.03
N HIS A 111 13.67 -7.59 -4.10
CA HIS A 111 15.05 -7.81 -3.70
C HIS A 111 15.39 -6.91 -2.52
N THR A 112 15.86 -7.50 -1.43
CA THR A 112 16.36 -6.75 -0.28
C THR A 112 17.52 -7.48 0.37
N GLY A 113 18.38 -6.77 1.12
CA GLY A 113 19.47 -7.41 1.85
C GLY A 113 18.97 -8.25 3.02
N ALA A 114 19.76 -9.23 3.46
CA ALA A 114 19.42 -10.12 4.58
C ALA A 114 18.93 -9.35 5.82
N LYS A 115 19.55 -8.19 6.11
CA LYS A 115 19.14 -7.33 7.23
C LYS A 115 17.71 -6.81 7.11
N GLY A 116 17.18 -6.71 5.90
CA GLY A 116 15.80 -6.31 5.64
C GLY A 116 14.78 -7.29 6.20
N PHE A 117 15.14 -8.57 6.34
CA PHE A 117 14.27 -9.61 6.88
C PHE A 117 14.39 -9.81 8.40
N ARG A 118 15.25 -9.04 9.10
CA ARG A 118 15.32 -9.11 10.57
C ARG A 118 13.95 -8.92 11.21
N ASN A 119 13.69 -9.72 12.24
CA ASN A 119 12.40 -9.73 12.96
C ASN A 119 11.20 -10.16 12.11
N THR A 120 11.45 -10.87 11.02
CA THR A 120 10.41 -11.57 10.25
C THR A 120 10.48 -13.07 10.52
N PRO A 121 9.40 -13.85 10.31
CA PRO A 121 9.42 -15.29 10.49
C PRO A 121 10.52 -15.99 9.68
N VAL A 122 10.78 -15.52 8.47
CA VAL A 122 11.74 -16.13 7.52
C VAL A 122 13.21 -15.93 7.91
N TRP A 123 13.53 -15.00 8.79
CA TRP A 123 14.91 -14.75 9.22
C TRP A 123 15.56 -15.96 9.88
N ALA A 124 14.84 -16.57 10.81
CA ALA A 124 15.34 -17.74 11.53
C ALA A 124 15.23 -19.03 10.70
N GLU A 125 14.18 -19.13 9.89
CA GLU A 125 13.91 -20.31 9.07
C GLU A 125 14.95 -20.50 7.97
N HIS A 126 15.35 -19.44 7.28
CA HIS A 126 16.27 -19.50 6.14
C HIS A 126 17.74 -19.25 6.50
N LEU A 127 18.07 -18.99 7.76
CA LEU A 127 19.44 -18.69 8.20
C LEU A 127 20.13 -17.67 7.29
N LEU A 128 19.44 -16.59 6.97
CA LEU A 128 19.86 -15.62 5.96
C LEU A 128 21.27 -15.06 6.23
N THR A 129 22.08 -15.05 5.19
CA THR A 129 23.45 -14.50 5.20
C THR A 129 23.57 -13.42 4.13
N ASP A 130 24.62 -12.60 4.23
CA ASP A 130 24.97 -11.62 3.19
C ASP A 130 25.86 -12.22 2.09
N THR A 131 25.93 -13.55 1.96
CA THR A 131 26.85 -14.25 1.02
C THR A 131 26.14 -14.88 -0.17
N GLU A 132 24.85 -15.20 -0.03
CA GLU A 132 24.08 -15.90 -1.07
C GLU A 132 22.72 -15.25 -1.33
N LYS A 133 22.27 -15.26 -2.59
CA LYS A 133 20.89 -14.93 -2.94
C LYS A 133 19.99 -16.09 -2.50
N THR A 134 19.03 -15.78 -1.65
CA THR A 134 18.07 -16.75 -1.13
C THR A 134 16.64 -16.30 -1.43
N THR A 135 15.82 -17.18 -2.02
CA THR A 135 14.38 -16.93 -2.12
C THR A 135 13.75 -17.22 -0.77
N VAL A 136 13.22 -16.19 -0.15
CA VAL A 136 12.68 -16.25 1.22
C VAL A 136 11.17 -16.38 1.27
N PHE A 137 10.51 -16.07 0.17
CA PHE A 137 9.07 -16.19 0.05
C PHE A 137 8.65 -16.34 -1.42
N THR A 138 7.68 -17.21 -1.65
CA THR A 138 6.94 -17.32 -2.92
C THR A 138 5.49 -17.67 -2.59
N GLY A 139 4.55 -16.88 -3.10
CA GLY A 139 3.13 -17.04 -2.85
C GLY A 139 2.33 -15.92 -3.50
N ASN A 140 1.15 -15.64 -3.00
CA ASN A 140 0.35 -14.51 -3.44
C ASN A 140 0.45 -13.32 -2.48
N ALA A 141 -0.09 -12.16 -2.88
CA ALA A 141 -0.03 -10.95 -2.07
C ALA A 141 -0.75 -11.09 -0.73
N LYS A 142 -1.85 -11.86 -0.65
CA LYS A 142 -2.57 -12.12 0.61
C LYS A 142 -1.69 -12.89 1.61
N GLU A 143 -0.98 -13.90 1.14
CA GLU A 143 -0.04 -14.67 1.96
C GLU A 143 1.17 -13.83 2.37
N ALA A 144 1.71 -13.02 1.46
CA ALA A 144 2.81 -12.09 1.76
C ALA A 144 2.39 -11.07 2.84
N ILE A 145 1.18 -10.51 2.74
CA ILE A 145 0.62 -9.57 3.72
C ILE A 145 0.50 -10.23 5.10
N ALA A 146 0.03 -11.47 5.16
CA ALA A 146 -0.09 -12.22 6.41
C ALA A 146 1.28 -12.51 7.05
N THR A 147 2.30 -12.82 6.22
CA THR A 147 3.65 -13.16 6.67
C THR A 147 4.47 -11.93 7.08
N PHE A 148 4.31 -10.80 6.36
CA PHE A 148 5.13 -9.59 6.51
C PHE A 148 4.30 -8.32 6.73
N PRO A 149 3.44 -8.22 7.73
CA PRO A 149 2.41 -7.16 7.81
C PRO A 149 2.93 -5.71 7.86
N ARG A 150 4.23 -5.51 8.07
CA ARG A 150 4.87 -4.18 8.12
C ARG A 150 5.77 -3.85 6.93
N ARG A 151 5.87 -4.73 5.93
CA ARG A 151 6.83 -4.61 4.81
C ARG A 151 6.22 -4.95 3.45
N VAL A 152 4.93 -4.72 3.29
CA VAL A 152 4.19 -5.17 2.11
C VAL A 152 3.47 -4.04 1.37
N ASN A 153 3.87 -2.79 1.57
CA ASN A 153 3.20 -1.64 0.94
C ASN A 153 3.10 -1.80 -0.59
N VAL A 154 4.19 -2.24 -1.24
CA VAL A 154 4.21 -2.47 -2.69
C VAL A 154 3.26 -3.62 -3.06
N ALA A 155 3.27 -4.74 -2.31
CA ALA A 155 2.37 -5.86 -2.55
C ALA A 155 0.90 -5.46 -2.38
N VAL A 156 0.58 -4.68 -1.34
CA VAL A 156 -0.77 -4.13 -1.13
C VAL A 156 -1.16 -3.23 -2.29
N ALA A 157 -0.36 -2.21 -2.59
CA ALA A 157 -0.67 -1.24 -3.64
C ALA A 157 -0.86 -1.92 -5.01
N THR A 158 0.08 -2.80 -5.39
CA THR A 158 0.02 -3.50 -6.68
C THR A 158 -1.20 -4.42 -6.76
N SER A 159 -1.46 -5.21 -5.72
CA SER A 159 -2.59 -6.14 -5.74
C SER A 159 -3.93 -5.42 -5.80
N LEU A 160 -4.08 -4.29 -5.10
CA LEU A 160 -5.31 -3.49 -5.15
C LEU A 160 -5.50 -2.76 -6.49
N ALA A 161 -4.40 -2.50 -7.19
CA ALA A 161 -4.41 -1.84 -8.50
C ALA A 161 -4.57 -2.81 -9.68
N THR A 162 -4.42 -4.11 -9.45
CA THR A 162 -4.40 -5.13 -10.52
C THR A 162 -5.40 -6.26 -10.23
N THR A 163 -4.91 -7.48 -10.14
CA THR A 163 -5.71 -8.73 -10.11
C THR A 163 -6.26 -9.08 -8.72
N GLY A 164 -5.96 -8.29 -7.73
CA GLY A 164 -6.33 -8.53 -6.33
C GLY A 164 -5.32 -9.40 -5.57
N PRO A 165 -5.42 -9.40 -4.23
CA PRO A 165 -4.39 -9.99 -3.37
C PRO A 165 -4.32 -11.52 -3.44
N GLU A 166 -5.35 -12.19 -3.89
CA GLU A 166 -5.39 -13.66 -4.01
C GLU A 166 -4.72 -14.18 -5.29
N ILE A 167 -4.62 -13.32 -6.32
CA ILE A 167 -4.10 -13.69 -7.65
C ILE A 167 -2.71 -13.09 -7.87
N THR A 168 -2.47 -11.85 -7.40
CA THR A 168 -1.17 -11.19 -7.59
C THR A 168 -0.04 -12.01 -6.94
N GLY A 169 0.88 -12.49 -7.76
CA GLY A 169 2.05 -13.25 -7.30
C GLY A 169 3.08 -12.38 -6.57
N VAL A 170 3.73 -12.93 -5.57
CA VAL A 170 4.82 -12.27 -4.84
C VAL A 170 5.98 -13.22 -4.65
N THR A 171 7.16 -12.80 -5.06
CA THR A 171 8.42 -13.47 -4.77
C THR A 171 9.38 -12.50 -4.09
N MET A 172 9.99 -12.93 -2.99
CA MET A 172 10.94 -12.11 -2.25
C MET A 172 12.30 -12.81 -2.15
N HIS A 173 13.35 -12.05 -2.38
CA HIS A 173 14.73 -12.52 -2.33
C HIS A 173 15.57 -11.74 -1.33
N SER A 174 16.36 -12.46 -0.55
CA SER A 174 17.52 -11.90 0.13
C SER A 174 18.70 -11.88 -0.83
N VAL A 175 19.33 -10.70 -1.01
CA VAL A 175 20.43 -10.52 -1.97
C VAL A 175 21.68 -10.07 -1.25
N PRO A 176 22.86 -10.69 -1.52
CA PRO A 176 24.12 -10.34 -0.87
C PRO A 176 24.49 -8.87 -1.04
N ASN A 177 24.94 -8.25 0.03
CA ASN A 177 25.45 -6.86 0.04
C ASN A 177 24.45 -5.81 -0.50
N TRP A 178 23.16 -6.15 -0.58
CA TRP A 178 22.16 -5.24 -1.07
C TRP A 178 21.79 -4.19 0.00
N VAL A 179 21.72 -2.94 -0.43
CA VAL A 179 21.33 -1.82 0.43
C VAL A 179 20.04 -1.22 -0.10
N GLY A 180 19.00 -1.28 0.69
CA GLY A 180 17.66 -0.81 0.31
C GLY A 180 16.73 -1.93 -0.13
N ASP A 181 15.66 -1.56 -0.79
CA ASP A 181 14.69 -2.47 -1.41
C ASP A 181 14.57 -2.12 -2.89
N ASP A 182 14.40 -3.14 -3.71
CA ASP A 182 14.10 -3.01 -5.14
C ASP A 182 12.90 -3.88 -5.47
N HIS A 183 11.99 -3.36 -6.29
CA HIS A 183 10.77 -4.05 -6.66
C HIS A 183 10.60 -4.03 -8.18
N ARG A 184 10.45 -5.22 -8.75
CA ARG A 184 10.03 -5.41 -10.13
C ARG A 184 8.58 -5.83 -10.16
N ILE A 185 7.74 -5.08 -10.87
CA ILE A 185 6.33 -5.38 -11.04
C ILE A 185 6.11 -5.76 -12.49
N THR A 186 5.40 -6.87 -12.72
CA THR A 186 4.98 -7.34 -14.03
C THR A 186 3.48 -7.46 -14.08
N ALA A 187 2.89 -7.12 -15.22
CA ALA A 187 1.49 -7.38 -15.55
C ALA A 187 1.45 -7.95 -16.99
N GLU A 188 0.83 -9.13 -17.17
CA GLU A 188 0.72 -9.86 -18.43
C GLU A 188 -0.72 -10.33 -18.65
#